data_5fb4155413c70d3dbcaebcaae649cdcb
#
_entry.id   5fb4155413c70d3dbcaebcaae649cdcb
#
_cell.length_a   1.000
_cell.length_b   1.000
_cell.length_c   1.000
_cell.angle_alpha   90.00
_cell.angle_beta   90.00
_cell.angle_gamma   90.00
#
_symmetry.space_group_name_H-M   'P 1'
#
loop_
_entity.id
_entity.type
_entity.pdbx_description
1 polymer ?
#
loop_
_entity_poly.entity_id
_entity_poly.type
_entity_poly.pdbx_seq_one_letter_code
_entity_poly.pdbx_strand_id
1 'polypeptide(L)'
;MKCTLVGSRYFGATMFDALRKEGIDIARVVAPASDDRVAIAAQAAGVPLHVLANPKVVPGDAIPEGTDLIVAAHTHARVSNEALARSRLGGIGYHPSLLPRHRGIAAIEWTILEGDPIAGGTIYHLADGWDAGAIAAQDWCFVAKGESARDLWERALAPMGIALMTQVVRHAAQHGSVPARPQDERFATKAPMIKRSVSLVDERQPTTVSLVVTAIGTDRPGIVRQLSERAQGFGANWAGSRMANLSGQFAGIVHFEVPSANADALSEALQGLEASGLRIVIAKSIVPPTVDGRRIVLLELVGPDRPGIVREMSRSLADRGVSIEELHTEIVSADSAGHTFKVRALLMVPEKVTNPELQRGLETLAAEMSVDIEGGEQRASRER
;
A
#
# COMPACT_ATOMS: atom_id res chain seq x y z
N MET A 1 -9.67 28.72 12.16
CA MET A 1 -9.74 28.45 10.70
C MET A 1 -10.60 27.22 10.50
N LYS A 2 -11.50 27.25 9.54
CA LYS A 2 -12.45 26.19 9.24
C LYS A 2 -12.03 25.45 7.97
N CYS A 3 -11.76 24.16 8.07
CA CYS A 3 -11.29 23.35 6.95
C CYS A 3 -12.32 22.29 6.51
N THR A 4 -12.29 21.94 5.24
CA THR A 4 -12.90 20.70 4.75
C THR A 4 -11.79 19.75 4.35
N LEU A 5 -11.78 18.55 4.97
CA LEU A 5 -10.82 17.50 4.65
C LEU A 5 -11.39 16.57 3.58
N VAL A 6 -10.72 16.49 2.45
CA VAL A 6 -11.00 15.51 1.38
C VAL A 6 -9.93 14.44 1.45
N GLY A 7 -10.28 13.19 1.78
CA GLY A 7 -9.24 12.20 1.98
C GLY A 7 -9.72 10.78 1.95
N SER A 8 -8.76 9.86 2.00
CA SER A 8 -9.04 8.43 2.06
C SER A 8 -7.93 7.66 2.78
N ARG A 9 -8.27 6.45 3.19
CA ARG A 9 -7.36 5.45 3.75
C ARG A 9 -6.62 5.94 5.00
N TYR A 10 -5.48 5.29 5.30
CA TYR A 10 -4.67 5.58 6.47
C TYR A 10 -4.15 7.03 6.49
N PHE A 11 -3.62 7.52 5.35
CA PHE A 11 -3.07 8.88 5.29
C PHE A 11 -4.13 9.95 5.55
N GLY A 12 -5.35 9.78 4.98
CA GLY A 12 -6.49 10.67 5.24
C GLY A 12 -6.90 10.67 6.71
N ALA A 13 -6.98 9.51 7.33
CA ALA A 13 -7.32 9.38 8.76
C ALA A 13 -6.24 9.99 9.66
N THR A 14 -4.95 9.74 9.38
CA THR A 14 -3.84 10.35 10.13
C THR A 14 -3.83 11.87 10.00
N MET A 15 -4.14 12.40 8.81
CA MET A 15 -4.25 13.85 8.60
C MET A 15 -5.44 14.44 9.37
N PHE A 16 -6.58 13.74 9.42
CA PHE A 16 -7.72 14.13 10.23
C PHE A 16 -7.35 14.30 11.70
N ASP A 17 -6.65 13.33 12.26
CA ASP A 17 -6.20 13.37 13.67
C ASP A 17 -5.17 14.49 13.89
N ALA A 18 -4.24 14.69 12.94
CA ALA A 18 -3.23 15.73 13.01
C ALA A 18 -3.87 17.13 13.03
N LEU A 19 -4.84 17.40 12.15
CA LEU A 19 -5.54 18.68 12.11
C LEU A 19 -6.33 18.95 13.39
N ARG A 20 -6.98 17.94 13.94
CA ARG A 20 -7.70 18.07 15.22
C ARG A 20 -6.77 18.37 16.39
N LYS A 21 -5.59 17.74 16.44
CA LYS A 21 -4.56 18.02 17.46
C LYS A 21 -4.06 19.46 17.39
N GLU A 22 -4.04 20.06 16.19
CA GLU A 22 -3.71 21.48 15.97
C GLU A 22 -4.86 22.44 16.32
N GLY A 23 -6.01 21.93 16.76
CA GLY A 23 -7.18 22.75 17.06
C GLY A 23 -7.87 23.34 15.82
N ILE A 24 -7.67 22.75 14.65
CA ILE A 24 -8.32 23.15 13.40
C ILE A 24 -9.77 22.66 13.41
N ASP A 25 -10.70 23.55 13.12
CA ASP A 25 -12.11 23.23 12.96
C ASP A 25 -12.36 22.50 11.63
N ILE A 26 -12.66 21.21 11.68
CA ILE A 26 -12.98 20.41 10.49
C ILE A 26 -14.51 20.44 10.29
N ALA A 27 -14.95 21.31 9.40
CA ALA A 27 -16.37 21.50 9.11
C ALA A 27 -17.03 20.27 8.50
N ARG A 28 -16.29 19.53 7.69
CA ARG A 28 -16.73 18.31 7.00
C ARG A 28 -15.54 17.48 6.58
N VAL A 29 -15.74 16.15 6.59
CA VAL A 29 -14.88 15.20 5.90
C VAL A 29 -15.60 14.74 4.63
N VAL A 30 -14.87 14.68 3.52
CA VAL A 30 -15.33 14.16 2.24
C VAL A 30 -14.54 12.89 1.94
N ALA A 31 -15.21 11.75 1.83
CA ALA A 31 -14.59 10.43 1.67
C ALA A 31 -15.19 9.68 0.46
N PRO A 32 -14.45 8.73 -0.14
CA PRO A 32 -14.94 7.95 -1.27
C PRO A 32 -16.02 6.94 -0.88
N ALA A 33 -16.02 6.45 0.37
CA ALA A 33 -16.97 5.46 0.88
C ALA A 33 -17.22 5.69 2.39
N SER A 34 -18.32 5.18 2.91
CA SER A 34 -18.70 5.33 4.33
C SER A 34 -17.88 4.46 5.28
N ASP A 35 -17.26 3.39 4.76
CA ASP A 35 -16.37 2.45 5.44
C ASP A 35 -14.89 2.79 5.26
N ASP A 36 -14.56 3.90 4.59
CA ASP A 36 -13.19 4.39 4.53
C ASP A 36 -12.70 4.82 5.92
N ARG A 37 -11.42 4.58 6.21
CA ARG A 37 -10.82 4.90 7.52
C ARG A 37 -11.03 6.35 7.95
N VAL A 38 -10.94 7.31 7.01
CA VAL A 38 -11.20 8.71 7.36
C VAL A 38 -12.68 8.97 7.64
N ALA A 39 -13.58 8.26 6.95
CA ALA A 39 -15.02 8.36 7.19
C ALA A 39 -15.38 7.81 8.59
N ILE A 40 -14.83 6.66 8.96
CA ILE A 40 -14.98 6.05 10.28
C ILE A 40 -14.44 6.99 11.37
N ALA A 41 -13.26 7.57 11.18
CA ALA A 41 -12.67 8.53 12.11
C ALA A 41 -13.54 9.78 12.28
N ALA A 42 -14.11 10.31 11.19
CA ALA A 42 -15.02 11.45 11.23
C ALA A 42 -16.32 11.14 12.00
N GLN A 43 -16.93 10.00 11.73
CA GLN A 43 -18.14 9.53 12.41
C GLN A 43 -17.90 9.35 13.91
N ALA A 44 -16.83 8.68 14.29
CA ALA A 44 -16.45 8.48 15.69
C ALA A 44 -16.21 9.81 16.45
N ALA A 45 -15.76 10.84 15.71
CA ALA A 45 -15.53 12.17 16.27
C ALA A 45 -16.73 13.11 16.19
N GLY A 46 -17.87 12.68 15.64
CA GLY A 46 -19.04 13.51 15.43
C GLY A 46 -18.87 14.61 14.37
N VAL A 47 -17.89 14.48 13.46
CA VAL A 47 -17.65 15.44 12.39
C VAL A 47 -18.53 15.08 11.18
N PRO A 48 -19.22 16.06 10.56
CA PRO A 48 -20.08 15.81 9.39
C PRO A 48 -19.31 15.11 8.27
N LEU A 49 -19.89 14.04 7.73
CA LEU A 49 -19.35 13.25 6.63
C LEU A 49 -20.15 13.46 5.34
N HIS A 50 -19.44 13.62 4.24
CA HIS A 50 -20.00 13.55 2.88
C HIS A 50 -19.34 12.40 2.12
N VAL A 51 -20.14 11.42 1.72
CA VAL A 51 -19.67 10.30 0.90
C VAL A 51 -19.89 10.65 -0.56
N LEU A 52 -18.85 10.53 -1.39
CA LEU A 52 -18.91 10.87 -2.80
C LEU A 52 -19.78 9.89 -3.58
N ALA A 53 -20.79 10.38 -4.27
CA ALA A 53 -21.58 9.59 -5.22
C ALA A 53 -20.73 9.16 -6.44
N ASN A 54 -19.79 10.01 -6.85
CA ASN A 54 -18.77 9.68 -7.85
C ASN A 54 -17.38 9.80 -7.21
N PRO A 55 -16.65 8.70 -7.00
CA PRO A 55 -15.35 8.72 -6.32
C PRO A 55 -14.24 9.43 -7.11
N LYS A 56 -14.52 9.90 -8.33
CA LYS A 56 -13.54 10.62 -9.18
C LYS A 56 -13.62 12.13 -9.07
N VAL A 57 -14.71 12.69 -8.50
CA VAL A 57 -14.95 14.15 -8.47
C VAL A 57 -15.50 14.56 -7.12
N VAL A 58 -14.93 15.61 -6.54
CA VAL A 58 -15.49 16.33 -5.41
C VAL A 58 -16.32 17.50 -5.95
N PRO A 59 -17.65 17.44 -5.88
CA PRO A 59 -18.52 18.50 -6.38
C PRO A 59 -18.60 19.68 -5.41
N GLY A 60 -19.15 20.81 -5.88
CA GLY A 60 -19.26 22.03 -5.09
C GLY A 60 -20.05 21.85 -3.78
N ASP A 61 -21.16 21.11 -3.80
CA ASP A 61 -22.03 20.87 -2.65
C ASP A 61 -21.38 19.98 -1.54
N ALA A 62 -20.33 19.26 -1.89
CA ALA A 62 -19.52 18.55 -0.89
C ALA A 62 -18.77 19.51 0.05
N ILE A 63 -18.53 20.77 -0.36
CA ILE A 63 -17.82 21.79 0.43
C ILE A 63 -18.84 22.71 1.09
N PRO A 64 -18.94 22.74 2.43
CA PRO A 64 -19.88 23.60 3.13
C PRO A 64 -19.46 25.06 3.01
N GLU A 65 -20.46 25.94 3.10
CA GLU A 65 -20.22 27.38 3.15
C GLU A 65 -19.40 27.78 4.36
N GLY A 66 -18.55 28.80 4.18
CA GLY A 66 -17.65 29.26 5.22
C GLY A 66 -16.41 28.39 5.42
N THR A 67 -16.11 27.45 4.50
CA THR A 67 -14.83 26.75 4.47
C THR A 67 -13.71 27.75 4.14
N ASP A 68 -12.68 27.84 5.00
CA ASP A 68 -11.50 28.66 4.72
C ASP A 68 -10.55 27.95 3.76
N LEU A 69 -10.30 26.65 3.97
CA LEU A 69 -9.32 25.88 3.21
C LEU A 69 -9.79 24.44 2.98
N ILE A 70 -9.63 23.94 1.76
CA ILE A 70 -9.79 22.53 1.44
C ILE A 70 -8.43 21.84 1.59
N VAL A 71 -8.36 20.76 2.35
CA VAL A 71 -7.17 19.93 2.57
C VAL A 71 -7.38 18.58 1.91
N ALA A 72 -6.63 18.28 0.83
CA ALA A 72 -6.70 17.02 0.11
C ALA A 72 -5.58 16.07 0.56
N ALA A 73 -5.96 14.98 1.26
CA ALA A 73 -5.05 14.02 1.86
C ALA A 73 -5.30 12.61 1.28
N HIS A 74 -4.48 12.21 0.31
CA HIS A 74 -4.59 10.93 -0.39
C HIS A 74 -5.98 10.74 -1.05
N THR A 75 -6.31 11.61 -1.97
CA THR A 75 -7.53 11.47 -2.78
C THR A 75 -7.21 11.28 -4.26
N HIS A 76 -7.95 10.38 -4.91
CA HIS A 76 -7.95 10.23 -6.37
C HIS A 76 -9.10 11.04 -7.02
N ALA A 77 -9.94 11.66 -6.21
CA ALA A 77 -10.99 12.52 -6.69
C ALA A 77 -10.42 13.90 -7.06
N ARG A 78 -10.76 14.39 -8.25
CA ARG A 78 -10.48 15.78 -8.64
C ARG A 78 -11.41 16.70 -7.86
N VAL A 79 -10.85 17.65 -7.14
CA VAL A 79 -11.64 18.73 -6.54
C VAL A 79 -12.05 19.69 -7.65
N SER A 80 -13.35 19.85 -7.88
CA SER A 80 -13.86 20.68 -8.96
C SER A 80 -13.60 22.18 -8.71
N ASN A 81 -13.59 22.98 -9.78
CA ASN A 81 -13.45 24.44 -9.65
C ASN A 81 -14.59 25.06 -8.83
N GLU A 82 -15.78 24.50 -8.94
CA GLU A 82 -16.90 24.86 -8.09
C GLU A 82 -16.60 24.60 -6.60
N ALA A 83 -16.03 23.46 -6.28
CA ALA A 83 -15.63 23.12 -4.91
C ALA A 83 -14.54 24.07 -4.40
N LEU A 84 -13.51 24.34 -5.22
CA LEU A 84 -12.47 25.29 -4.88
C LEU A 84 -13.00 26.71 -4.64
N ALA A 85 -13.95 27.17 -5.45
CA ALA A 85 -14.57 28.49 -5.33
C ALA A 85 -15.39 28.68 -4.03
N ARG A 86 -15.79 27.59 -3.35
CA ARG A 86 -16.50 27.63 -2.05
C ARG A 86 -15.54 27.80 -0.86
N SER A 87 -14.26 27.81 -1.10
CA SER A 87 -13.23 27.98 -0.08
C SER A 87 -12.51 29.33 -0.25
N ARG A 88 -12.33 30.05 0.84
CA ARG A 88 -11.71 31.39 0.83
C ARG A 88 -10.25 31.34 0.38
N LEU A 89 -9.50 30.30 0.73
CA LEU A 89 -8.08 30.12 0.42
C LEU A 89 -7.84 29.04 -0.65
N GLY A 90 -8.93 28.55 -1.29
CA GLY A 90 -8.84 27.46 -2.25
C GLY A 90 -8.56 26.12 -1.58
N GLY A 91 -7.72 25.32 -2.20
CA GLY A 91 -7.38 23.98 -1.70
C GLY A 91 -5.90 23.66 -1.84
N ILE A 92 -5.40 22.81 -0.95
CA ILE A 92 -4.04 22.28 -0.99
C ILE A 92 -4.07 20.76 -1.02
N GLY A 93 -3.07 20.16 -1.67
CA GLY A 93 -2.88 18.73 -1.73
C GLY A 93 -1.44 18.34 -1.37
N TYR A 94 -1.24 17.07 -1.00
CA TYR A 94 0.08 16.49 -0.83
C TYR A 94 0.44 15.62 -2.04
N HIS A 95 1.62 15.85 -2.60
CA HIS A 95 2.20 15.01 -3.64
C HIS A 95 3.56 14.47 -3.18
N PRO A 96 3.80 13.13 -3.25
CA PRO A 96 5.01 12.51 -2.73
C PRO A 96 6.16 12.57 -3.74
N SER A 97 6.49 13.76 -4.21
CA SER A 97 7.67 14.08 -4.99
C SER A 97 8.12 15.52 -4.79
N LEU A 98 9.32 15.84 -5.25
CA LEU A 98 9.79 17.23 -5.38
C LEU A 98 9.23 17.84 -6.67
N LEU A 99 7.97 18.35 -6.62
CA LEU A 99 7.38 19.02 -7.77
C LEU A 99 8.28 20.15 -8.29
N PRO A 100 8.43 20.26 -9.63
CA PRO A 100 7.61 19.68 -10.69
C PRO A 100 8.03 18.29 -11.18
N ARG A 101 9.01 17.64 -10.53
CA ARG A 101 9.36 16.26 -10.90
C ARG A 101 8.26 15.28 -10.50
N HIS A 102 8.05 14.24 -11.34
CA HIS A 102 7.16 13.11 -11.09
C HIS A 102 5.70 13.49 -10.83
N ARG A 103 5.14 14.45 -11.61
CA ARG A 103 3.69 14.70 -11.59
C ARG A 103 2.93 13.45 -12.01
N GLY A 104 1.96 13.01 -11.21
CA GLY A 104 1.11 11.86 -11.51
C GLY A 104 1.06 10.79 -10.45
N ILE A 105 0.28 9.75 -10.71
CA ILE A 105 -0.19 8.78 -9.72
C ILE A 105 0.92 7.87 -9.16
N ALA A 106 2.02 7.66 -9.88
CA ALA A 106 3.07 6.71 -9.50
C ALA A 106 4.40 7.43 -9.14
N ALA A 107 4.32 8.60 -8.51
CA ALA A 107 5.49 9.44 -8.25
C ALA A 107 6.61 8.72 -7.48
N ILE A 108 6.29 7.95 -6.46
CA ILE A 108 7.26 7.25 -5.62
C ILE A 108 7.93 6.12 -6.41
N GLU A 109 7.13 5.38 -7.16
CA GLU A 109 7.63 4.28 -8.00
C GLU A 109 8.59 4.81 -9.08
N TRP A 110 8.28 5.97 -9.69
CA TRP A 110 9.17 6.61 -10.66
C TRP A 110 10.45 7.14 -10.02
N THR A 111 10.40 7.69 -8.80
CA THR A 111 11.60 8.06 -8.03
C THR A 111 12.54 6.87 -7.87
N ILE A 112 12.01 5.68 -7.54
CA ILE A 112 12.81 4.46 -7.41
C ILE A 112 13.30 3.95 -8.77
N LEU A 113 12.45 3.93 -9.79
CA LEU A 113 12.78 3.42 -11.14
C LEU A 113 13.85 4.26 -11.84
N GLU A 114 13.80 5.58 -11.68
CA GLU A 114 14.82 6.49 -12.24
C GLU A 114 16.11 6.51 -11.41
N GLY A 115 16.11 5.84 -10.24
CA GLY A 115 17.28 5.79 -9.37
C GLY A 115 17.61 7.14 -8.75
N ASP A 116 16.61 7.99 -8.52
CA ASP A 116 16.81 9.30 -7.91
C ASP A 116 17.43 9.13 -6.51
N PRO A 117 18.55 9.77 -6.19
CA PRO A 117 19.19 9.65 -4.87
C PRO A 117 18.42 10.42 -3.78
N ILE A 118 17.51 11.29 -4.19
CA ILE A 118 16.73 12.18 -3.34
C ILE A 118 15.27 12.05 -3.72
N ALA A 119 14.43 11.79 -2.73
CA ALA A 119 12.98 11.87 -2.80
C ALA A 119 12.47 13.06 -2.00
N GLY A 120 11.22 13.42 -2.17
CA GLY A 120 10.63 14.46 -1.32
C GLY A 120 9.12 14.50 -1.38
N GLY A 121 8.57 15.45 -0.68
CA GLY A 121 7.16 15.73 -0.61
C GLY A 121 6.84 17.20 -0.85
N THR A 122 5.73 17.45 -1.52
CA THR A 122 5.29 18.79 -1.86
C THR A 122 3.85 19.01 -1.42
N ILE A 123 3.60 20.10 -0.69
CA ILE A 123 2.27 20.67 -0.55
C ILE A 123 2.09 21.68 -1.67
N TYR A 124 1.01 21.52 -2.44
CA TYR A 124 0.75 22.36 -3.59
C TYR A 124 -0.71 22.82 -3.63
N HIS A 125 -0.97 23.94 -4.29
CA HIS A 125 -2.32 24.45 -4.51
C HIS A 125 -3.07 23.57 -5.53
N LEU A 126 -4.27 23.18 -5.21
CA LEU A 126 -5.13 22.48 -6.15
C LEU A 126 -5.53 23.44 -7.29
N ALA A 127 -5.37 22.99 -8.52
CA ALA A 127 -5.63 23.75 -9.75
C ALA A 127 -6.18 22.82 -10.85
N ASP A 128 -6.46 23.37 -12.03
CA ASP A 128 -6.98 22.59 -13.16
C ASP A 128 -6.04 21.49 -13.67
N GLY A 129 -4.73 21.71 -13.60
CA GLY A 129 -3.73 20.71 -14.00
C GLY A 129 -3.39 19.75 -12.85
N TRP A 130 -3.22 18.46 -13.17
CA TRP A 130 -2.76 17.49 -12.18
C TRP A 130 -1.36 17.87 -11.67
N ASP A 131 -1.24 18.03 -10.34
CA ASP A 131 0.00 18.33 -9.62
C ASP A 131 0.76 19.57 -10.15
N ALA A 132 0.06 20.48 -10.87
CA ALA A 132 0.66 21.63 -11.55
C ALA A 132 0.49 22.96 -10.79
N GLY A 133 -0.25 22.98 -9.69
CA GLY A 133 -0.48 24.19 -8.90
C GLY A 133 0.78 24.69 -8.19
N ALA A 134 0.74 25.94 -7.73
CA ALA A 134 1.87 26.56 -7.03
C ALA A 134 2.27 25.75 -5.77
N ILE A 135 3.57 25.73 -5.47
CA ILE A 135 4.15 25.04 -4.31
C ILE A 135 3.92 25.87 -3.06
N ALA A 136 3.33 25.28 -2.03
CA ALA A 136 3.15 25.90 -0.72
C ALA A 136 4.30 25.55 0.25
N ALA A 137 4.76 24.30 0.24
CA ALA A 137 5.92 23.83 1.01
C ALA A 137 6.53 22.59 0.34
N GLN A 138 7.81 22.37 0.58
CA GLN A 138 8.54 21.18 0.13
C GLN A 138 9.57 20.77 1.18
N ASP A 139 9.79 19.47 1.28
CA ASP A 139 10.91 18.90 2.01
C ASP A 139 11.40 17.65 1.27
N TRP A 140 12.57 17.13 1.67
CA TRP A 140 13.24 16.05 0.97
C TRP A 140 13.93 15.07 1.91
N CYS A 141 14.26 13.89 1.41
CA CYS A 141 15.04 12.88 2.09
C CYS A 141 15.92 12.12 1.10
N PHE A 142 16.97 11.47 1.61
CA PHE A 142 17.73 10.53 0.81
C PHE A 142 16.93 9.24 0.61
N VAL A 143 17.04 8.66 -0.59
CA VAL A 143 16.58 7.31 -0.90
C VAL A 143 17.66 6.33 -0.44
N ALA A 144 17.30 5.37 0.40
CA ALA A 144 18.25 4.37 0.88
C ALA A 144 18.55 3.34 -0.22
N LYS A 145 19.76 2.78 -0.20
CA LYS A 145 20.15 1.77 -1.18
C LYS A 145 19.26 0.53 -1.09
N GLY A 146 18.61 0.18 -2.18
CA GLY A 146 17.71 -0.99 -2.26
C GLY A 146 16.33 -0.77 -1.63
N GLU A 147 16.00 0.46 -1.27
CA GLU A 147 14.70 0.83 -0.71
C GLU A 147 13.60 0.68 -1.77
N SER A 148 12.48 0.06 -1.41
CA SER A 148 11.32 0.00 -2.28
C SER A 148 10.47 1.28 -2.17
N ALA A 149 9.57 1.49 -3.13
CA ALA A 149 8.62 2.61 -3.08
C ALA A 149 7.75 2.58 -1.80
N ARG A 150 7.41 1.39 -1.33
CA ARG A 150 6.65 1.22 -0.09
C ARG A 150 7.47 1.61 1.14
N ASP A 151 8.71 1.14 1.24
CA ASP A 151 9.59 1.46 2.37
C ASP A 151 9.85 2.97 2.44
N LEU A 152 10.13 3.61 1.30
CA LEU A 152 10.31 5.04 1.19
C LEU A 152 9.06 5.82 1.63
N TRP A 153 7.87 5.35 1.24
CA TRP A 153 6.62 5.93 1.68
C TRP A 153 6.45 5.85 3.19
N GLU A 154 6.57 4.64 3.75
CA GLU A 154 6.33 4.38 5.17
C GLU A 154 7.37 5.07 6.06
N ARG A 155 8.65 5.03 5.66
CA ARG A 155 9.77 5.60 6.43
C ARG A 155 9.79 7.13 6.41
N ALA A 156 9.55 7.74 5.25
CA ALA A 156 9.86 9.15 5.07
C ALA A 156 8.70 9.97 4.49
N LEU A 157 8.12 9.56 3.36
CA LEU A 157 7.23 10.45 2.62
C LEU A 157 5.87 10.63 3.28
N ALA A 158 5.30 9.58 3.90
CA ALA A 158 4.03 9.72 4.62
C ALA A 158 4.18 10.60 5.88
N PRO A 159 5.16 10.39 6.78
CA PRO A 159 5.40 11.30 7.89
C PRO A 159 5.69 12.74 7.46
N MET A 160 6.51 12.92 6.41
CA MET A 160 6.83 14.23 5.82
C MET A 160 5.56 14.95 5.32
N GLY A 161 4.69 14.23 4.62
CA GLY A 161 3.44 14.80 4.10
C GLY A 161 2.52 15.31 5.21
N ILE A 162 2.38 14.55 6.30
CA ILE A 162 1.61 14.97 7.48
C ILE A 162 2.23 16.22 8.10
N ALA A 163 3.54 16.24 8.29
CA ALA A 163 4.24 17.38 8.89
C ALA A 163 4.12 18.66 8.04
N LEU A 164 4.40 18.55 6.74
CA LEU A 164 4.29 19.68 5.81
C LEU A 164 2.87 20.22 5.69
N MET A 165 1.88 19.34 5.56
CA MET A 165 0.47 19.74 5.48
C MET A 165 0.04 20.47 6.75
N THR A 166 0.38 19.92 7.92
CA THR A 166 0.11 20.55 9.22
C THR A 166 0.77 21.92 9.33
N GLN A 167 2.02 22.04 8.89
CA GLN A 167 2.74 23.33 8.87
C GLN A 167 2.02 24.36 7.99
N VAL A 168 1.62 23.99 6.77
CA VAL A 168 0.94 24.91 5.84
C VAL A 168 -0.43 25.32 6.37
N VAL A 169 -1.19 24.38 6.96
CA VAL A 169 -2.50 24.68 7.56
C VAL A 169 -2.35 25.62 8.76
N ARG A 170 -1.33 25.39 9.60
CA ARG A 170 -1.03 26.28 10.73
C ARG A 170 -0.65 27.70 10.25
N HIS A 171 0.19 27.78 9.23
CA HIS A 171 0.53 29.07 8.61
C HIS A 171 -0.72 29.79 8.09
N ALA A 172 -1.58 29.08 7.37
CA ALA A 172 -2.82 29.64 6.85
C ALA A 172 -3.76 30.13 7.98
N ALA A 173 -3.81 29.41 9.10
CA ALA A 173 -4.59 29.82 10.27
C ALA A 173 -4.05 31.11 10.91
N GLN A 174 -2.75 31.29 10.96
CA GLN A 174 -2.09 32.43 11.58
C GLN A 174 -2.06 33.68 10.69
N HIS A 175 -1.86 33.49 9.38
CA HIS A 175 -1.60 34.60 8.45
C HIS A 175 -2.76 34.86 7.47
N GLY A 176 -3.77 34.02 7.44
CA GLY A 176 -4.91 34.16 6.53
C GLY A 176 -4.58 33.93 5.04
N SER A 177 -3.42 33.36 4.74
CA SER A 177 -2.92 33.09 3.38
C SER A 177 -2.12 31.79 3.34
N VAL A 178 -2.09 31.13 2.17
CA VAL A 178 -1.25 29.96 1.89
C VAL A 178 -0.07 30.41 1.05
N PRO A 179 1.18 30.04 1.41
CA PRO A 179 2.34 30.35 0.58
C PRO A 179 2.17 29.80 -0.84
N ALA A 180 2.68 30.51 -1.84
CA ALA A 180 2.55 30.10 -3.23
C ALA A 180 3.80 30.47 -4.04
N ARG A 181 4.51 29.46 -4.55
CA ARG A 181 5.64 29.60 -5.45
C ARG A 181 5.34 28.85 -6.75
N PRO A 182 5.38 29.51 -7.92
CA PRO A 182 5.17 28.82 -9.19
C PRO A 182 6.14 27.65 -9.37
N GLN A 183 5.69 26.59 -10.01
CA GLN A 183 6.54 25.51 -10.45
C GLN A 183 7.36 25.92 -11.69
N ASP A 184 8.60 25.45 -11.79
CA ASP A 184 9.43 25.68 -12.97
C ASP A 184 9.23 24.55 -13.98
N GLU A 185 8.48 24.82 -15.04
CA GLU A 185 8.09 23.82 -16.06
C GLU A 185 9.29 23.20 -16.78
N ARG A 186 10.47 23.79 -16.73
CA ARG A 186 11.70 23.22 -17.33
C ARG A 186 12.13 21.91 -16.66
N PHE A 187 11.73 21.72 -15.41
CA PHE A 187 12.06 20.52 -14.62
C PHE A 187 10.86 19.56 -14.45
N ALA A 188 9.74 19.85 -15.12
CA ALA A 188 8.57 19.02 -15.00
C ALA A 188 8.76 17.66 -15.67
N THR A 189 8.54 16.59 -14.91
CA THR A 189 8.48 15.22 -15.42
C THR A 189 7.14 14.58 -15.06
N LYS A 190 6.76 13.52 -15.78
CA LYS A 190 5.50 12.80 -15.56
C LYS A 190 5.77 11.45 -14.92
N ALA A 191 4.92 11.08 -13.97
CA ALA A 191 4.91 9.78 -13.30
C ALA A 191 3.56 9.07 -13.56
N PRO A 192 3.31 8.62 -14.81
CA PRO A 192 2.09 7.92 -15.14
C PRO A 192 2.00 6.61 -14.37
N MET A 193 0.79 6.07 -14.28
CA MET A 193 0.58 4.73 -13.72
C MET A 193 1.48 3.74 -14.44
N ILE A 194 2.29 3.02 -13.67
CA ILE A 194 3.11 1.95 -14.19
C ILE A 194 2.15 0.81 -14.52
N LYS A 195 1.79 0.73 -15.80
CA LYS A 195 1.12 -0.45 -16.30
C LYS A 195 2.14 -1.58 -16.14
N ARG A 196 1.82 -2.62 -15.40
CA ARG A 196 2.47 -3.91 -15.60
C ARG A 196 2.13 -4.28 -17.05
N SER A 197 2.97 -3.87 -17.98
CA SER A 197 2.88 -4.32 -19.35
C SER A 197 3.09 -5.82 -19.31
N VAL A 198 2.09 -6.59 -19.72
CA VAL A 198 2.36 -7.83 -20.42
C VAL A 198 3.22 -7.39 -21.60
N SER A 199 4.51 -7.66 -21.51
CA SER A 199 5.48 -7.30 -22.54
C SER A 199 5.02 -7.93 -23.86
N LEU A 200 4.60 -7.09 -24.80
CA LEU A 200 4.72 -7.47 -26.19
C LEU A 200 6.22 -7.71 -26.42
N VAL A 201 6.56 -8.92 -26.70
CA VAL A 201 7.91 -9.41 -26.91
C VAL A 201 8.56 -8.56 -27.99
N ASP A 202 9.49 -7.66 -27.58
CA ASP A 202 10.49 -7.13 -28.51
C ASP A 202 11.50 -8.25 -28.74
N GLU A 203 11.53 -8.79 -29.92
CA GLU A 203 12.41 -9.91 -30.34
C GLU A 203 13.92 -9.64 -30.18
N ARG A 204 14.32 -8.50 -29.61
CA ARG A 204 15.71 -8.08 -29.41
C ARG A 204 16.17 -8.05 -27.97
N GLN A 205 15.29 -8.32 -26.96
CA GLN A 205 15.73 -8.50 -25.59
C GLN A 205 15.85 -9.99 -25.26
N PRO A 206 16.89 -10.38 -24.48
CA PRO A 206 17.00 -11.78 -24.07
C PRO A 206 15.72 -12.17 -23.31
N THR A 207 15.06 -13.21 -23.80
CA THR A 207 13.86 -13.76 -23.14
C THR A 207 14.21 -14.11 -21.69
N THR A 208 13.48 -13.56 -20.73
CA THR A 208 13.66 -13.89 -19.31
C THR A 208 12.74 -15.05 -18.93
N VAL A 209 13.26 -15.95 -18.10
CA VAL A 209 12.52 -17.07 -17.52
C VAL A 209 12.34 -16.81 -16.02
N SER A 210 11.15 -17.15 -15.52
CA SER A 210 10.81 -17.06 -14.12
C SER A 210 11.15 -18.36 -13.40
N LEU A 211 12.03 -18.30 -12.40
CA LEU A 211 12.38 -19.42 -11.54
C LEU A 211 11.85 -19.18 -10.12
N VAL A 212 11.04 -20.10 -9.62
CA VAL A 212 10.63 -20.11 -8.20
C VAL A 212 11.49 -21.14 -7.47
N VAL A 213 12.29 -20.66 -6.54
CA VAL A 213 13.25 -21.44 -5.78
C VAL A 213 12.81 -21.53 -4.34
N THR A 214 12.61 -22.76 -3.84
CA THR A 214 12.35 -23.01 -2.42
C THR A 214 13.61 -23.54 -1.76
N ALA A 215 14.07 -22.90 -0.69
CA ALA A 215 15.23 -23.29 0.09
C ALA A 215 14.83 -23.59 1.53
N ILE A 216 15.20 -24.77 2.03
CA ILE A 216 14.90 -25.20 3.40
C ILE A 216 16.17 -25.80 4.01
N GLY A 217 16.43 -25.50 5.30
CA GLY A 217 17.56 -26.08 6.03
C GLY A 217 17.68 -25.52 7.44
N THR A 218 18.69 -26.01 8.20
CA THR A 218 19.00 -25.43 9.50
C THR A 218 19.41 -23.97 9.35
N ASP A 219 18.81 -23.09 10.15
CA ASP A 219 19.07 -21.67 10.05
C ASP A 219 20.51 -21.32 10.44
N ARG A 220 21.11 -20.44 9.65
CA ARG A 220 22.45 -19.93 9.87
C ARG A 220 22.67 -18.61 9.12
N PRO A 221 23.54 -17.73 9.62
CA PRO A 221 23.90 -16.51 8.92
C PRO A 221 24.45 -16.79 7.51
N GLY A 222 24.00 -16.00 6.53
CA GLY A 222 24.52 -16.01 5.17
C GLY A 222 23.76 -16.86 4.14
N ILE A 223 22.65 -17.53 4.50
CA ILE A 223 21.83 -18.29 3.53
C ILE A 223 21.34 -17.37 2.41
N VAL A 224 20.74 -16.24 2.76
CA VAL A 224 20.21 -15.26 1.78
C VAL A 224 21.33 -14.71 0.91
N ARG A 225 22.50 -14.44 1.49
CA ARG A 225 23.69 -14.00 0.75
C ARG A 225 24.12 -15.04 -0.28
N GLN A 226 24.21 -16.32 0.09
CA GLN A 226 24.60 -17.40 -0.83
C GLN A 226 23.62 -17.52 -2.01
N LEU A 227 22.30 -17.40 -1.75
CA LEU A 227 21.28 -17.39 -2.80
C LEU A 227 21.43 -16.19 -3.73
N SER A 228 21.62 -14.99 -3.18
CA SER A 228 21.75 -13.76 -3.96
C SER A 228 23.03 -13.68 -4.78
N GLU A 229 24.17 -14.09 -4.22
CA GLU A 229 25.46 -14.16 -4.94
C GLU A 229 25.40 -15.11 -6.13
N ARG A 230 24.75 -16.29 -5.96
CA ARG A 230 24.55 -17.22 -7.07
C ARG A 230 23.67 -16.60 -8.15
N ALA A 231 22.55 -16.02 -7.77
CA ALA A 231 21.63 -15.37 -8.72
C ALA A 231 22.32 -14.25 -9.52
N GLN A 232 23.08 -13.39 -8.82
CA GLN A 232 23.80 -12.29 -9.44
C GLN A 232 24.85 -12.78 -10.48
N GLY A 233 25.54 -13.88 -10.21
CA GLY A 233 26.53 -14.44 -11.13
C GLY A 233 25.97 -14.88 -12.49
N PHE A 234 24.67 -15.09 -12.59
CA PHE A 234 23.97 -15.46 -13.81
C PHE A 234 23.08 -14.33 -14.38
N GLY A 235 23.24 -13.11 -13.85
CA GLY A 235 22.43 -11.94 -14.27
C GLY A 235 20.95 -12.06 -13.92
N ALA A 236 20.60 -12.84 -12.89
CA ALA A 236 19.24 -12.98 -12.43
C ALA A 236 18.83 -11.80 -11.55
N ASN A 237 17.62 -11.31 -11.75
CA ASN A 237 16.96 -10.33 -10.89
C ASN A 237 16.19 -11.04 -9.78
N TRP A 238 16.32 -10.55 -8.54
CA TRP A 238 15.52 -10.99 -7.40
C TRP A 238 14.20 -10.26 -7.41
N ALA A 239 13.16 -10.90 -7.97
CA ALA A 239 11.86 -10.26 -8.21
C ALA A 239 10.94 -10.27 -6.97
N GLY A 240 11.13 -11.23 -6.06
CA GLY A 240 10.36 -11.32 -4.83
C GLY A 240 10.78 -12.49 -3.96
N SER A 241 10.45 -12.43 -2.67
CA SER A 241 10.71 -13.55 -1.76
C SER A 241 9.81 -13.52 -0.54
N ARG A 242 9.63 -14.71 0.07
CA ARG A 242 9.08 -14.89 1.41
C ARG A 242 9.98 -15.86 2.17
N MET A 243 10.36 -15.47 3.38
CA MET A 243 11.30 -16.24 4.19
C MET A 243 10.84 -16.23 5.64
N ALA A 244 11.04 -17.36 6.33
CA ALA A 244 10.75 -17.50 7.73
C ALA A 244 11.83 -18.33 8.43
N ASN A 245 12.03 -18.03 9.72
CA ASN A 245 12.73 -18.92 10.65
C ASN A 245 11.66 -19.45 11.63
N LEU A 246 11.56 -20.75 11.73
CA LEU A 246 10.68 -21.39 12.68
C LEU A 246 11.44 -22.52 13.41
N SER A 247 11.56 -22.42 14.72
CA SER A 247 12.24 -23.42 15.58
C SER A 247 13.65 -23.80 15.09
N GLY A 248 14.43 -22.80 14.64
CA GLY A 248 15.80 -23.00 14.16
C GLY A 248 15.91 -23.56 12.73
N GLN A 249 14.79 -23.66 12.02
CA GLN A 249 14.74 -24.00 10.61
C GLN A 249 14.48 -22.77 9.76
N PHE A 250 15.31 -22.55 8.76
CA PHE A 250 15.08 -21.58 7.70
C PHE A 250 14.21 -22.20 6.61
N ALA A 251 13.20 -21.48 6.16
CA ALA A 251 12.44 -21.79 4.96
C ALA A 251 12.23 -20.51 4.14
N GLY A 252 12.55 -20.55 2.85
CA GLY A 252 12.39 -19.41 1.96
C GLY A 252 11.90 -19.82 0.57
N ILE A 253 11.02 -19.00 0.00
CA ILE A 253 10.63 -19.06 -1.42
C ILE A 253 11.12 -17.78 -2.07
N VAL A 254 11.87 -17.91 -3.17
CA VAL A 254 12.44 -16.78 -3.91
C VAL A 254 12.02 -16.88 -5.37
N HIS A 255 11.56 -15.77 -5.92
CA HIS A 255 11.26 -15.62 -7.33
C HIS A 255 12.41 -14.88 -8.01
N PHE A 256 13.06 -15.55 -8.96
CA PHE A 256 14.08 -14.98 -9.83
C PHE A 256 13.57 -14.80 -11.24
N GLU A 257 13.91 -13.68 -11.85
CA GLU A 257 13.83 -13.45 -13.28
C GLU A 257 15.24 -13.55 -13.86
N VAL A 258 15.48 -14.50 -14.73
CA VAL A 258 16.81 -14.79 -15.29
C VAL A 258 16.76 -14.85 -16.83
N PRO A 259 17.81 -14.36 -17.53
CA PRO A 259 17.91 -14.58 -18.98
C PRO A 259 17.77 -16.06 -19.32
N SER A 260 16.94 -16.41 -20.30
CA SER A 260 16.62 -17.79 -20.65
C SER A 260 17.88 -18.65 -20.93
N ALA A 261 18.89 -18.05 -21.52
CA ALA A 261 20.18 -18.69 -21.77
C ALA A 261 20.92 -19.13 -20.49
N ASN A 262 20.63 -18.50 -19.34
CA ASN A 262 21.31 -18.74 -18.07
C ASN A 262 20.44 -19.52 -17.06
N ALA A 263 19.18 -19.81 -17.40
CA ALA A 263 18.21 -20.38 -16.46
C ALA A 263 18.61 -21.79 -15.96
N ASP A 264 19.08 -22.65 -16.85
CA ASP A 264 19.51 -24.01 -16.49
C ASP A 264 20.80 -23.98 -15.66
N ALA A 265 21.78 -23.18 -16.07
CA ALA A 265 23.02 -23.01 -15.35
C ALA A 265 22.82 -22.40 -13.95
N LEU A 266 21.90 -21.44 -13.78
CA LEU A 266 21.51 -20.91 -12.49
C LEU A 266 20.85 -22.00 -11.64
N SER A 267 19.97 -22.80 -12.23
CA SER A 267 19.30 -23.89 -11.52
C SER A 267 20.30 -24.90 -10.96
N GLU A 268 21.29 -25.32 -11.75
CA GLU A 268 22.37 -26.20 -11.30
C GLU A 268 23.22 -25.55 -10.19
N ALA A 269 23.57 -24.27 -10.35
CA ALA A 269 24.37 -23.54 -9.36
C ALA A 269 23.63 -23.39 -8.02
N LEU A 270 22.31 -23.19 -8.04
CA LEU A 270 21.48 -23.12 -6.82
C LEU A 270 21.34 -24.50 -6.18
N GLN A 271 21.13 -25.57 -6.95
CA GLN A 271 21.14 -26.94 -6.45
C GLN A 271 22.46 -27.32 -5.79
N GLY A 272 23.58 -26.80 -6.29
CA GLY A 272 24.89 -26.96 -5.66
C GLY A 272 24.98 -26.48 -4.20
N LEU A 273 24.03 -25.63 -3.74
CA LEU A 273 23.96 -25.21 -2.34
C LEU A 273 23.46 -26.33 -1.41
N GLU A 274 22.97 -27.44 -1.94
CA GLU A 274 22.61 -28.63 -1.15
C GLU A 274 23.81 -29.20 -0.39
N ALA A 275 25.00 -29.08 -0.95
CA ALA A 275 26.23 -29.46 -0.28
C ALA A 275 26.49 -28.64 1.02
N SER A 276 25.84 -27.49 1.17
CA SER A 276 25.89 -26.66 2.36
C SER A 276 24.79 -26.94 3.39
N GLY A 277 23.99 -28.01 3.20
CA GLY A 277 22.91 -28.41 4.10
C GLY A 277 21.57 -27.74 3.84
N LEU A 278 21.41 -27.09 2.69
CA LEU A 278 20.13 -26.58 2.22
C LEU A 278 19.48 -27.63 1.29
N ARG A 279 18.19 -27.81 1.40
CA ARG A 279 17.39 -28.51 0.40
C ARG A 279 16.83 -27.47 -0.56
N ILE A 280 17.09 -27.63 -1.85
CA ILE A 280 16.68 -26.68 -2.90
C ILE A 280 15.68 -27.34 -3.84
N VAL A 281 14.54 -26.71 -4.03
CA VAL A 281 13.53 -27.13 -5.02
C VAL A 281 13.32 -25.98 -5.98
N ILE A 282 13.42 -26.23 -7.29
CA ILE A 282 13.31 -25.21 -8.31
C ILE A 282 12.15 -25.59 -9.25
N ALA A 283 11.22 -24.63 -9.41
CA ALA A 283 10.16 -24.71 -10.41
C ALA A 283 10.35 -23.61 -11.46
N LYS A 284 10.35 -23.98 -12.74
CA LYS A 284 10.21 -23.00 -13.83
C LYS A 284 8.73 -22.60 -13.85
N SER A 285 8.45 -21.34 -13.53
CA SER A 285 7.08 -20.82 -13.55
C SER A 285 6.81 -20.19 -14.92
N ILE A 286 5.79 -20.70 -15.58
CA ILE A 286 5.08 -19.90 -16.58
C ILE A 286 4.17 -19.01 -15.71
N VAL A 287 4.29 -17.69 -15.82
CA VAL A 287 3.47 -16.73 -15.09
C VAL A 287 2.01 -17.19 -15.16
N PRO A 288 1.37 -17.58 -14.04
CA PRO A 288 -0.03 -17.97 -14.11
C PRO A 288 -0.82 -16.75 -14.61
N PRO A 289 -1.85 -16.94 -15.42
CA PRO A 289 -2.74 -15.85 -15.79
C PRO A 289 -3.26 -15.23 -14.49
N THR A 290 -3.24 -13.90 -14.42
CA THR A 290 -3.88 -13.14 -13.35
C THR A 290 -5.31 -13.64 -13.23
N VAL A 291 -5.65 -14.24 -12.11
CA VAL A 291 -7.02 -14.69 -11.85
C VAL A 291 -7.84 -13.43 -11.61
N ASP A 292 -8.43 -12.91 -12.68
CA ASP A 292 -9.39 -11.81 -12.60
C ASP A 292 -10.56 -12.19 -11.69
N GLY A 293 -11.07 -11.24 -10.92
CA GLY A 293 -12.24 -11.42 -10.06
C GLY A 293 -11.94 -11.93 -8.64
N ARG A 294 -10.73 -11.71 -8.12
CA ARG A 294 -10.39 -11.94 -6.72
C ARG A 294 -9.87 -10.67 -6.04
N ARG A 295 -10.18 -10.52 -4.76
CA ARG A 295 -9.74 -9.40 -3.93
C ARG A 295 -8.88 -9.90 -2.77
N ILE A 296 -7.95 -9.07 -2.32
CA ILE A 296 -7.08 -9.37 -1.17
C ILE A 296 -7.77 -8.88 0.10
N VAL A 297 -7.82 -9.75 1.11
CA VAL A 297 -8.44 -9.49 2.41
C VAL A 297 -7.47 -9.94 3.50
N LEU A 298 -7.27 -9.12 4.52
CA LEU A 298 -6.55 -9.48 5.73
C LEU A 298 -7.55 -10.04 6.76
N LEU A 299 -7.28 -11.24 7.24
CA LEU A 299 -8.00 -11.88 8.35
C LEU A 299 -7.13 -11.83 9.61
N GLU A 300 -7.67 -11.32 10.70
CA GLU A 300 -7.14 -11.50 12.05
C GLU A 300 -8.13 -12.32 12.89
N LEU A 301 -7.62 -13.36 13.57
CA LEU A 301 -8.42 -14.21 14.42
C LEU A 301 -7.67 -14.42 15.75
N VAL A 302 -8.35 -14.16 16.87
CA VAL A 302 -7.78 -14.23 18.21
C VAL A 302 -8.74 -14.97 19.15
N GLY A 303 -8.26 -15.96 19.88
CA GLY A 303 -9.07 -16.68 20.86
C GLY A 303 -8.31 -17.74 21.63
N PRO A 304 -8.97 -18.54 22.46
CA PRO A 304 -8.35 -19.63 23.22
C PRO A 304 -7.68 -20.66 22.31
N ASP A 305 -6.47 -21.10 22.68
CA ASP A 305 -5.79 -22.16 21.93
C ASP A 305 -6.49 -23.50 22.12
N ARG A 306 -6.78 -24.17 21.01
CA ARG A 306 -7.34 -25.52 21.00
C ARG A 306 -6.95 -26.30 19.74
N PRO A 307 -6.81 -27.63 19.83
CA PRO A 307 -6.55 -28.44 18.66
C PRO A 307 -7.64 -28.31 17.59
N GLY A 308 -7.22 -28.16 16.33
CA GLY A 308 -8.12 -28.14 15.17
C GLY A 308 -8.53 -26.77 14.64
N ILE A 309 -8.18 -25.65 15.31
CA ILE A 309 -8.52 -24.29 14.89
C ILE A 309 -8.12 -24.02 13.42
N VAL A 310 -6.87 -24.28 13.07
CA VAL A 310 -6.36 -24.07 11.70
C VAL A 310 -7.13 -24.91 10.68
N ARG A 311 -7.45 -26.17 11.03
CA ARG A 311 -8.23 -27.06 10.17
C ARG A 311 -9.64 -26.51 9.91
N GLU A 312 -10.32 -26.09 10.95
CA GLU A 312 -11.69 -25.56 10.86
C GLU A 312 -11.72 -24.28 10.04
N MET A 313 -10.82 -23.35 10.35
CA MET A 313 -10.65 -22.09 9.61
C MET A 313 -10.36 -22.36 8.12
N SER A 314 -9.35 -23.19 7.82
CA SER A 314 -8.95 -23.47 6.44
C SER A 314 -10.07 -24.15 5.65
N ARG A 315 -10.85 -25.04 6.30
CA ARG A 315 -12.01 -25.68 5.68
C ARG A 315 -13.09 -24.65 5.35
N SER A 316 -13.43 -23.78 6.29
CA SER A 316 -14.45 -22.73 6.08
C SER A 316 -14.09 -21.79 4.92
N LEU A 317 -12.80 -21.44 4.80
CA LEU A 317 -12.29 -20.62 3.71
C LEU A 317 -12.34 -21.37 2.37
N ALA A 318 -11.87 -22.62 2.36
CA ALA A 318 -11.84 -23.45 1.15
C ALA A 318 -13.25 -23.75 0.60
N ASP A 319 -14.23 -24.03 1.46
CA ASP A 319 -15.64 -24.29 1.07
C ASP A 319 -16.27 -23.07 0.36
N ARG A 320 -15.68 -21.88 0.55
CA ARG A 320 -16.08 -20.61 -0.11
C ARG A 320 -15.19 -20.23 -1.30
N GLY A 321 -14.26 -21.11 -1.67
CA GLY A 321 -13.30 -20.86 -2.76
C GLY A 321 -12.26 -19.78 -2.44
N VAL A 322 -12.03 -19.49 -1.16
CA VAL A 322 -11.03 -18.55 -0.67
C VAL A 322 -9.69 -19.25 -0.57
N SER A 323 -8.64 -18.66 -1.17
CA SER A 323 -7.26 -19.13 -1.03
C SER A 323 -6.53 -18.35 0.06
N ILE A 324 -5.69 -19.05 0.82
CA ILE A 324 -4.79 -18.44 1.80
C ILE A 324 -3.45 -18.20 1.10
N GLU A 325 -3.06 -16.94 0.96
CA GLU A 325 -1.78 -16.53 0.36
C GLU A 325 -0.64 -16.49 1.37
N GLU A 326 -0.96 -16.03 2.58
CA GLU A 326 -0.05 -15.99 3.71
C GLU A 326 -0.80 -16.40 4.98
N LEU A 327 -0.13 -17.17 5.84
CA LEU A 327 -0.65 -17.56 7.14
C LEU A 327 0.41 -17.40 8.21
N HIS A 328 0.14 -16.57 9.18
CA HIS A 328 0.95 -16.38 10.37
C HIS A 328 0.17 -16.83 11.59
N THR A 329 0.75 -17.71 12.41
CA THR A 329 0.12 -18.19 13.62
C THR A 329 1.08 -18.08 14.79
N GLU A 330 0.59 -17.63 15.94
CA GLU A 330 1.36 -17.57 17.17
C GLU A 330 0.53 -17.94 18.37
N ILE A 331 1.16 -18.55 19.37
CA ILE A 331 0.57 -18.82 20.68
C ILE A 331 1.20 -17.84 21.67
N VAL A 332 0.35 -16.99 22.27
CA VAL A 332 0.76 -16.04 23.29
C VAL A 332 0.29 -16.52 24.64
N SER A 333 1.22 -16.67 25.59
CA SER A 333 0.89 -17.01 26.97
C SER A 333 0.41 -15.77 27.69
N ALA A 334 -0.81 -15.78 28.22
CA ALA A 334 -1.31 -14.72 29.12
C ALA A 334 -1.20 -15.17 30.57
N ASP A 335 -0.74 -14.30 31.45
CA ASP A 335 -0.32 -14.58 32.83
C ASP A 335 -1.34 -15.21 33.80
N SER A 336 -2.54 -15.56 33.39
CA SER A 336 -3.53 -16.27 34.26
C SER A 336 -4.73 -16.86 33.53
N ALA A 337 -4.88 -16.71 32.22
CA ALA A 337 -6.10 -17.05 31.48
C ALA A 337 -5.92 -18.14 30.40
N GLY A 338 -4.79 -18.87 30.39
CA GLY A 338 -4.51 -19.88 29.36
C GLY A 338 -3.73 -19.33 28.15
N HIS A 339 -3.56 -20.17 27.14
CA HIS A 339 -2.88 -19.81 25.91
C HIS A 339 -3.85 -19.16 24.91
N THR A 340 -3.47 -18.01 24.38
CA THR A 340 -4.20 -17.32 23.32
C THR A 340 -3.57 -17.66 21.96
N PHE A 341 -4.36 -18.20 21.06
CA PHE A 341 -3.96 -18.44 19.68
C PHE A 341 -4.33 -17.24 18.80
N LYS A 342 -3.37 -16.74 18.05
CA LYS A 342 -3.54 -15.64 17.10
C LYS A 342 -3.23 -16.12 15.70
N VAL A 343 -4.06 -15.70 14.75
CA VAL A 343 -3.89 -15.92 13.32
C VAL A 343 -3.92 -14.59 12.60
N ARG A 344 -2.96 -14.39 11.70
CA ARG A 344 -3.02 -13.39 10.64
C ARG A 344 -2.92 -14.10 9.30
N ALA A 345 -3.87 -13.85 8.42
CA ALA A 345 -3.86 -14.46 7.09
C ALA A 345 -4.17 -13.44 6.01
N LEU A 346 -3.41 -13.49 4.93
CA LEU A 346 -3.71 -12.79 3.70
C LEU A 346 -4.51 -13.72 2.80
N LEU A 347 -5.71 -13.33 2.44
CA LEU A 347 -6.69 -14.15 1.73
C LEU A 347 -6.94 -13.61 0.33
N MET A 348 -7.03 -14.51 -0.66
CA MET A 348 -7.55 -14.23 -2.00
C MET A 348 -9.01 -14.66 -2.05
N VAL A 349 -9.91 -13.69 -2.01
CA VAL A 349 -11.35 -13.89 -1.89
C VAL A 349 -12.04 -13.65 -3.24
N PRO A 350 -12.86 -14.58 -3.74
CA PRO A 350 -13.69 -14.36 -4.92
C PRO A 350 -14.62 -13.14 -4.75
N GLU A 351 -14.84 -12.34 -5.79
CA GLU A 351 -15.70 -11.14 -5.73
C GLU A 351 -17.11 -11.41 -5.21
N LYS A 352 -17.64 -12.60 -5.50
CA LYS A 352 -18.99 -13.02 -5.07
C LYS A 352 -19.13 -13.27 -3.57
N VAL A 353 -18.03 -13.39 -2.84
CA VAL A 353 -18.00 -13.67 -1.39
C VAL A 353 -17.78 -12.35 -0.65
N THR A 354 -18.72 -11.93 0.17
CA THR A 354 -18.67 -10.68 0.93
C THR A 354 -17.94 -10.84 2.26
N ASN A 355 -17.40 -9.73 2.83
CA ASN A 355 -16.76 -9.76 4.15
C ASN A 355 -17.74 -10.23 5.25
N PRO A 356 -19.01 -9.79 5.29
CA PRO A 356 -19.97 -10.29 6.28
C PRO A 356 -20.25 -11.81 6.18
N GLU A 357 -20.18 -12.40 4.98
CA GLU A 357 -20.32 -13.85 4.81
C GLU A 357 -19.11 -14.62 5.30
N LEU A 358 -17.90 -14.09 5.06
CA LEU A 358 -16.66 -14.65 5.61
C LEU A 358 -16.66 -14.56 7.13
N GLN A 359 -16.99 -13.40 7.68
CA GLN A 359 -17.02 -13.17 9.12
C GLN A 359 -18.00 -14.12 9.82
N ARG A 360 -19.25 -14.18 9.37
CA ARG A 360 -20.25 -15.12 9.91
C ARG A 360 -19.84 -16.58 9.80
N GLY A 361 -19.18 -16.94 8.68
CA GLY A 361 -18.69 -18.31 8.49
C GLY A 361 -17.56 -18.67 9.45
N LEU A 362 -16.74 -17.74 9.84
CA LEU A 362 -15.66 -17.94 10.80
C LEU A 362 -16.14 -17.83 12.26
N GLU A 363 -17.02 -16.88 12.57
CA GLU A 363 -17.63 -16.74 13.90
C GLU A 363 -18.46 -17.96 14.31
N THR A 364 -19.15 -18.61 13.34
CA THR A 364 -19.92 -19.85 13.61
C THR A 364 -19.00 -21.00 14.01
N LEU A 365 -17.76 -21.03 13.54
CA LEU A 365 -16.78 -22.08 13.85
C LEU A 365 -16.02 -21.78 15.16
N ALA A 366 -16.00 -20.54 15.55
CA ALA A 366 -15.16 -20.04 16.63
C ALA A 366 -15.96 -19.07 17.53
N ALA A 367 -17.04 -19.58 18.14
CA ALA A 367 -17.93 -18.78 19.00
C ALA A 367 -17.22 -18.07 20.18
N GLU A 368 -15.99 -18.50 20.51
CA GLU A 368 -15.14 -17.93 21.55
C GLU A 368 -13.97 -17.11 20.98
N MET A 369 -13.93 -16.87 19.66
CA MET A 369 -12.83 -16.15 19.00
C MET A 369 -13.32 -14.82 18.45
N SER A 370 -12.47 -13.81 18.56
CA SER A 370 -12.65 -12.55 17.85
C SER A 370 -12.16 -12.72 16.42
N VAL A 371 -13.00 -12.35 15.46
CA VAL A 371 -12.70 -12.38 14.03
C VAL A 371 -12.75 -10.97 13.50
N ASP A 372 -11.64 -10.49 12.95
CA ASP A 372 -11.56 -9.20 12.27
C ASP A 372 -11.14 -9.40 10.80
N ILE A 373 -11.83 -8.71 9.90
CA ILE A 373 -11.62 -8.84 8.47
C ILE A 373 -11.44 -7.45 7.87
N GLU A 374 -10.21 -7.14 7.47
CA GLU A 374 -9.87 -5.87 6.85
C GLU A 374 -9.58 -6.02 5.35
N GLY A 375 -10.03 -5.03 4.57
CA GLY A 375 -9.74 -4.95 3.13
C GLY A 375 -10.84 -5.55 2.24
N GLY A 376 -10.67 -5.43 0.92
CA GLY A 376 -11.60 -6.00 -0.05
C GLY A 376 -12.32 -4.98 -0.92
N GLU A 377 -11.75 -3.81 -1.15
CA GLU A 377 -12.27 -2.94 -2.21
C GLU A 377 -12.06 -3.57 -3.59
N GLN A 378 -13.15 -3.69 -4.33
CA GLN A 378 -13.22 -4.13 -5.71
C GLN A 378 -12.22 -3.38 -6.59
N ARG A 379 -11.31 -4.10 -7.25
CA ARG A 379 -10.78 -3.64 -8.53
C ARG A 379 -11.94 -3.71 -9.52
N ALA A 380 -12.70 -2.63 -9.60
CA ALA A 380 -13.66 -2.45 -10.69
C ALA A 380 -12.91 -2.62 -12.01
N SER A 381 -13.32 -3.61 -12.76
CA SER A 381 -13.02 -3.86 -14.15
C SER A 381 -12.89 -2.56 -14.94
N ARG A 382 -11.75 -2.34 -15.54
CA ARG A 382 -11.56 -1.43 -16.66
C ARG A 382 -11.22 -2.24 -17.90
N GLU A 383 -12.25 -2.71 -18.56
CA GLU A 383 -12.29 -2.79 -20.01
C GLU A 383 -13.16 -1.62 -20.49
N ARG A 384 -12.58 -0.71 -21.21
CA ARG A 384 -12.89 -0.17 -22.55
C ARG A 384 -12.00 1.03 -22.82
#